data_3be2566bffb8b5f7daf5e2ad71133675
#
_entry.id   3be2566bffb8b5f7daf5e2ad71133675
#
_cell.length_a   1.000
_cell.length_b   1.000
_cell.length_c   1.000
_cell.angle_alpha   90.00
_cell.angle_beta   90.00
_cell.angle_gamma   90.00
#
_symmetry.space_group_name_H-M   'P 1'
#
loop_
_entity.id
_entity.type
_entity.pdbx_description
1 polymer ?
#
loop_
_entity_poly.entity_id
_entity_poly.type
_entity_poly.pdbx_seq_one_letter_code
_entity_poly.pdbx_strand_id
1 'polypeptide(L)'
;MNVDDKDIKDILLKYKIFSVYGLSDSPQKPSHYVPLYMREQGWEIVGTYPKSHDVNGFKIYENLKDVPAEKRKFVDVFRSSEKIPEIVDEILALGGVEVLWLQLGITHPEAEKRAEAAGIKVISNRCLIIEYKKWF
;
A
#
# COMPACT_ATOMS: atom_id res chain seq x y z
N MET A 1 -0.19 17.30 -4.62
CA MET A 1 -0.80 17.74 -3.35
C MET A 1 -0.04 17.14 -2.18
N ASN A 2 0.23 17.93 -1.16
CA ASN A 2 0.92 17.42 0.03
C ASN A 2 -0.10 16.97 1.06
N VAL A 3 0.09 15.74 1.53
CA VAL A 3 -0.70 15.18 2.63
C VAL A 3 0.03 15.53 3.92
N ASP A 4 -0.63 16.19 4.85
CA ASP A 4 0.01 16.60 6.10
C ASP A 4 -0.03 15.48 7.15
N ASP A 5 0.68 15.67 8.26
CA ASP A 5 0.79 14.68 9.30
C ASP A 5 -0.56 14.32 9.93
N LYS A 6 -1.48 15.26 10.01
CA LYS A 6 -2.82 15.02 10.55
C LYS A 6 -3.59 14.07 9.65
N ASP A 7 -3.51 14.26 8.33
CA ASP A 7 -4.17 13.37 7.37
C ASP A 7 -3.62 11.95 7.48
N ILE A 8 -2.31 11.82 7.63
CA ILE A 8 -1.65 10.52 7.80
C ILE A 8 -2.13 9.85 9.09
N LYS A 9 -2.16 10.60 10.19
CA LYS A 9 -2.64 10.07 11.46
C LYS A 9 -4.08 9.58 11.35
N ASP A 10 -4.95 10.36 10.71
CA ASP A 10 -6.35 10.00 10.53
C ASP A 10 -6.50 8.71 9.72
N ILE A 11 -5.69 8.53 8.67
CA ILE A 11 -5.66 7.31 7.88
C ILE A 11 -5.26 6.12 8.74
N LEU A 12 -4.19 6.27 9.54
CA LEU A 12 -3.69 5.18 10.38
C LEU A 12 -4.66 4.81 11.50
N LEU A 13 -5.51 5.75 11.92
CA LEU A 13 -6.58 5.48 12.88
C LEU A 13 -7.79 4.79 12.25
N LYS A 14 -8.10 5.15 11.01
CA LYS A 14 -9.30 4.69 10.32
C LYS A 14 -9.17 3.27 9.78
N TYR A 15 -8.01 2.93 9.22
CA TYR A 15 -7.81 1.65 8.54
C TYR A 15 -7.05 0.67 9.44
N LYS A 16 -7.33 -0.62 9.29
CA LYS A 16 -6.62 -1.70 10.00
C LYS A 16 -6.31 -2.87 9.07
N ILE A 17 -6.61 -2.70 7.78
CA ILE A 17 -6.35 -3.72 6.76
C ILE A 17 -5.71 -3.01 5.58
N PHE A 18 -4.66 -3.62 5.01
CA PHE A 18 -4.16 -3.13 3.73
C PHE A 18 -3.64 -4.27 2.86
N SER A 19 -3.60 -4.01 1.56
CA SER A 19 -3.00 -4.91 0.58
C SER A 19 -1.62 -4.38 0.22
N VAL A 20 -0.63 -5.28 0.17
CA VAL A 20 0.73 -4.92 -0.26
C VAL A 20 0.87 -5.27 -1.73
N TYR A 21 1.15 -4.25 -2.55
CA TYR A 21 1.44 -4.46 -3.96
C TYR A 21 2.94 -4.72 -4.11
N GLY A 22 3.30 -5.99 -4.33
CA GLY A 22 4.69 -6.40 -4.46
C GLY A 22 5.32 -6.89 -3.15
N LEU A 23 4.58 -7.65 -2.35
CA LEU A 23 5.12 -8.25 -1.13
C LEU A 23 6.27 -9.20 -1.46
N SER A 24 7.36 -9.11 -0.69
CA SER A 24 8.58 -9.90 -0.94
C SER A 24 8.78 -10.97 0.13
N ASP A 25 9.40 -12.08 -0.27
CA ASP A 25 9.83 -13.12 0.67
C ASP A 25 11.25 -12.89 1.20
N SER A 26 11.93 -11.83 0.76
CA SER A 26 13.28 -11.49 1.22
C SER A 26 13.22 -10.66 2.51
N PRO A 27 13.65 -11.21 3.68
CA PRO A 27 13.49 -10.53 4.98
C PRO A 27 14.16 -9.16 5.08
N GLN A 28 15.22 -8.92 4.31
CA GLN A 28 15.96 -7.66 4.36
C GLN A 28 15.29 -6.55 3.54
N LYS A 29 14.27 -6.86 2.73
CA LYS A 29 13.60 -5.85 1.91
C LYS A 29 12.45 -5.18 2.65
N PRO A 30 12.25 -3.86 2.47
CA PRO A 30 11.09 -3.17 3.07
C PRO A 30 9.75 -3.82 2.71
N SER A 31 9.62 -4.36 1.50
CA SER A 31 8.41 -5.06 1.06
C SER A 31 8.13 -6.35 1.83
N HIS A 32 9.04 -6.74 2.71
CA HIS A 32 8.86 -7.86 3.62
C HIS A 32 8.71 -7.36 5.07
N TYR A 33 9.68 -6.58 5.58
CA TYR A 33 9.68 -6.24 7.00
C TYR A 33 8.65 -5.16 7.37
N VAL A 34 8.25 -4.28 6.45
CA VAL A 34 7.20 -3.29 6.75
C VAL A 34 5.84 -3.97 6.97
N PRO A 35 5.37 -4.85 6.06
CA PRO A 35 4.15 -5.59 6.33
C PRO A 35 4.21 -6.43 7.60
N LEU A 36 5.34 -7.09 7.86
CA LEU A 36 5.51 -7.92 9.04
C LEU A 36 5.39 -7.09 10.32
N TYR A 37 6.05 -5.94 10.36
CA TYR A 37 5.95 -5.02 11.50
C TYR A 37 4.51 -4.57 11.73
N MET A 38 3.79 -4.19 10.67
CA MET A 38 2.43 -3.71 10.80
C MET A 38 1.48 -4.83 11.27
N ARG A 39 1.71 -6.06 10.81
CA ARG A 39 0.93 -7.21 11.31
C ARG A 39 1.14 -7.40 12.81
N GLU A 40 2.37 -7.23 13.29
CA GLU A 40 2.67 -7.32 14.73
C GLU A 40 1.96 -6.23 15.53
N GLN A 41 1.61 -5.10 14.88
CA GLN A 41 0.86 -4.03 15.50
C GLN A 41 -0.66 -4.24 15.42
N GLY A 42 -1.10 -5.39 14.90
CA GLY A 42 -2.52 -5.74 14.88
C GLY A 42 -3.22 -5.50 13.56
N TRP A 43 -2.49 -5.13 12.50
CA TRP A 43 -3.07 -4.94 11.19
C TRP A 43 -3.27 -6.27 10.47
N GLU A 44 -4.33 -6.37 9.69
CA GLU A 44 -4.52 -7.49 8.78
C GLU A 44 -3.91 -7.12 7.44
N ILE A 45 -3.07 -7.99 6.87
CA ILE A 45 -2.33 -7.69 5.66
C ILE A 45 -2.44 -8.85 4.69
N VAL A 46 -2.76 -8.54 3.44
CA VAL A 46 -2.69 -9.50 2.34
C VAL A 46 -1.68 -8.96 1.33
N GLY A 47 -1.07 -9.83 0.56
CA GLY A 47 -0.08 -9.42 -0.42
C GLY A 47 -0.47 -9.80 -1.82
N THR A 48 0.17 -9.16 -2.81
CA THR A 48 0.11 -9.59 -4.20
C THR A 48 1.51 -9.92 -4.68
N TYR A 49 1.62 -10.99 -5.45
CA TYR A 49 2.87 -11.42 -6.02
C TYR A 49 2.58 -12.31 -7.23
N PRO A 50 3.23 -12.08 -8.39
CA PRO A 50 2.93 -12.83 -9.61
C PRO A 50 3.11 -14.34 -9.48
N LYS A 51 3.98 -14.79 -8.57
CA LYS A 51 4.16 -16.20 -8.25
C LYS A 51 3.49 -16.47 -6.91
N SER A 52 2.19 -16.68 -6.93
CA SER A 52 1.41 -16.90 -5.72
C SER A 52 2.01 -17.99 -4.83
N HIS A 53 2.48 -17.61 -3.65
CA HIS A 53 2.95 -18.52 -2.62
C HIS A 53 2.90 -17.82 -1.27
N ASP A 54 2.82 -18.60 -0.20
CA ASP A 54 2.73 -18.05 1.15
C ASP A 54 4.07 -17.44 1.57
N VAL A 55 4.02 -16.27 2.17
CA VAL A 55 5.18 -15.58 2.73
C VAL A 55 4.86 -15.27 4.19
N ASN A 56 5.55 -15.91 5.12
CA ASN A 56 5.39 -15.70 6.57
C ASN A 56 3.93 -15.70 7.05
N GLY A 57 3.11 -16.57 6.47
CA GLY A 57 1.71 -16.67 6.85
C GLY A 57 0.79 -15.61 6.26
N PHE A 58 1.33 -14.70 5.43
CA PHE A 58 0.48 -13.75 4.70
C PHE A 58 -0.28 -14.48 3.59
N LYS A 59 -1.56 -14.15 3.45
CA LYS A 59 -2.32 -14.60 2.29
C LYS A 59 -1.84 -13.83 1.06
N ILE A 60 -1.43 -14.54 0.02
CA ILE A 60 -0.91 -13.95 -1.22
C ILE A 60 -1.87 -14.24 -2.36
N TYR A 61 -2.18 -13.19 -3.11
CA TYR A 61 -2.97 -13.27 -4.34
C TYR A 61 -2.07 -12.98 -5.53
N GLU A 62 -2.39 -13.55 -6.67
CA GLU A 62 -1.60 -13.32 -7.88
C GLU A 62 -1.71 -11.87 -8.37
N ASN A 63 -2.92 -11.33 -8.33
CA ASN A 63 -3.22 -9.97 -8.79
C ASN A 63 -4.08 -9.22 -7.80
N LEU A 64 -4.03 -7.89 -7.85
CA LEU A 64 -4.84 -7.04 -6.98
C LEU A 64 -6.34 -7.28 -7.18
N LYS A 65 -6.77 -7.57 -8.40
CA LYS A 65 -8.17 -7.87 -8.69
C LYS A 65 -8.71 -9.08 -7.94
N ASP A 66 -7.82 -10.00 -7.55
CA ASP A 66 -8.20 -11.22 -6.83
C ASP A 66 -8.36 -10.97 -5.34
N VAL A 67 -7.88 -9.86 -4.84
CA VAL A 67 -8.03 -9.47 -3.43
C VAL A 67 -9.47 -9.02 -3.18
N PRO A 68 -10.13 -9.53 -2.12
CA PRO A 68 -11.47 -9.05 -1.78
C PRO A 68 -11.52 -7.53 -1.63
N ALA A 69 -12.59 -6.91 -2.10
CA ALA A 69 -12.71 -5.46 -2.14
C ALA A 69 -12.47 -4.78 -0.79
N GLU A 70 -12.99 -5.40 0.29
CA GLU A 70 -12.84 -4.86 1.65
C GLU A 70 -11.39 -4.90 2.16
N LYS A 71 -10.52 -5.67 1.50
CA LYS A 71 -9.11 -5.81 1.88
C LYS A 71 -8.17 -5.02 0.98
N ARG A 72 -8.70 -4.31 -0.02
CA ARG A 72 -7.88 -3.48 -0.92
C ARG A 72 -8.29 -2.01 -0.93
N LYS A 73 -8.96 -1.54 0.11
CA LYS A 73 -9.27 -0.11 0.25
C LYS A 73 -8.02 0.72 0.47
N PHE A 74 -7.03 0.15 1.14
CA PHE A 74 -5.74 0.75 1.41
C PHE A 74 -4.69 -0.12 0.72
N VAL A 75 -4.00 0.43 -0.26
CA VAL A 75 -2.97 -0.29 -1.04
C VAL A 75 -1.60 0.33 -0.75
N ASP A 76 -0.68 -0.48 -0.23
CA ASP A 76 0.70 -0.09 0.06
C ASP A 76 1.61 -0.65 -1.03
N VAL A 77 2.30 0.24 -1.76
CA VAL A 77 3.04 -0.12 -2.97
C VAL A 77 4.54 -0.15 -2.73
N PHE A 78 5.16 -1.27 -3.12
CA PHE A 78 6.60 -1.49 -3.07
C PHE A 78 7.18 -1.77 -4.46
N ARG A 79 6.69 -1.07 -5.48
CA ARG A 79 7.22 -1.18 -6.84
C ARG A 79 7.93 0.10 -7.21
N SER A 80 8.88 0.02 -8.17
CA SER A 80 9.64 1.19 -8.60
C SER A 80 8.72 2.29 -9.14
N SER A 81 9.18 3.55 -9.03
CA SER A 81 8.39 4.72 -9.42
C SER A 81 7.87 4.65 -10.86
N GLU A 82 8.65 4.08 -11.77
CA GLU A 82 8.27 3.94 -13.18
C GLU A 82 7.07 3.01 -13.40
N LYS A 83 6.77 2.15 -12.42
CA LYS A 83 5.63 1.23 -12.49
C LYS A 83 4.33 1.85 -11.98
N ILE A 84 4.40 3.00 -11.34
CA ILE A 84 3.23 3.60 -10.69
C ILE A 84 2.11 3.96 -11.68
N PRO A 85 2.39 4.49 -12.88
CA PRO A 85 1.31 4.77 -13.82
C PRO A 85 0.43 3.55 -14.13
N GLU A 86 1.03 2.38 -14.40
CA GLU A 86 0.24 1.18 -14.71
C GLU A 86 -0.49 0.65 -13.47
N ILE A 87 0.09 0.82 -12.29
CA ILE A 87 -0.56 0.44 -11.03
C ILE A 87 -1.79 1.32 -10.78
N VAL A 88 -1.67 2.63 -11.01
CA VAL A 88 -2.80 3.55 -10.88
C VAL A 88 -3.89 3.20 -11.89
N ASP A 89 -3.52 2.87 -13.14
CA ASP A 89 -4.49 2.42 -14.13
C ASP A 89 -5.27 1.20 -13.65
N GLU A 90 -4.57 0.23 -13.08
CA GLU A 90 -5.20 -0.97 -12.53
C GLU A 90 -6.15 -0.62 -11.38
N ILE A 91 -5.70 0.21 -10.45
CA ILE A 91 -6.47 0.64 -9.29
C ILE A 91 -7.75 1.36 -9.73
N LEU A 92 -7.63 2.27 -10.69
CA LEU A 92 -8.79 3.02 -11.19
C LEU A 92 -9.79 2.12 -11.90
N ALA A 93 -9.30 1.12 -12.63
CA ALA A 93 -10.16 0.16 -13.32
C ALA A 93 -10.93 -0.72 -12.35
N LEU A 94 -10.31 -1.11 -11.22
CA LEU A 94 -10.95 -1.94 -10.21
C LEU A 94 -11.98 -1.17 -9.38
N GLY A 95 -11.69 0.08 -9.06
CA GLY A 95 -12.51 0.87 -8.15
C GLY A 95 -12.38 0.44 -6.70
N GLY A 96 -12.92 1.24 -5.79
CA GLY A 96 -13.00 0.92 -4.37
C GLY A 96 -11.73 1.16 -3.56
N VAL A 97 -10.62 1.54 -4.17
CA VAL A 97 -9.41 1.90 -3.45
C VAL A 97 -9.58 3.32 -2.91
N GLU A 98 -9.33 3.50 -1.61
CA GLU A 98 -9.49 4.78 -0.92
C GLU A 98 -8.16 5.44 -0.59
N VAL A 99 -7.13 4.63 -0.32
CA VAL A 99 -5.79 5.11 0.02
C VAL A 99 -4.76 4.40 -0.83
N LEU A 100 -3.86 5.18 -1.43
CA LEU A 100 -2.71 4.68 -2.15
C LEU A 100 -1.47 5.18 -1.42
N TRP A 101 -0.69 4.25 -0.87
CA TRP A 101 0.51 4.57 -0.13
C TRP A 101 1.74 4.13 -0.93
N LEU A 102 2.57 5.09 -1.31
CA LEU A 102 3.82 4.82 -2.01
C LEU A 102 4.96 4.92 -0.99
N GLN A 103 5.68 3.82 -0.81
CA GLN A 103 6.74 3.71 0.17
C GLN A 103 7.90 4.68 -0.10
N LEU A 104 8.79 4.80 0.88
CA LEU A 104 9.95 5.69 0.81
C LEU A 104 10.73 5.47 -0.49
N GLY A 105 11.00 6.55 -1.21
CA GLY A 105 11.71 6.51 -2.48
C GLY A 105 10.83 6.29 -3.69
N ILE A 106 9.53 6.10 -3.52
CA ILE A 106 8.60 5.84 -4.61
C ILE A 106 7.70 7.05 -4.80
N THR A 107 7.79 7.68 -5.97
CA THR A 107 6.96 8.83 -6.34
C THR A 107 6.69 8.81 -7.84
N HIS A 108 5.55 9.36 -8.24
CA HIS A 108 5.24 9.63 -9.64
C HIS A 108 4.15 10.70 -9.69
N PRO A 109 4.55 11.99 -9.69
CA PRO A 109 3.59 13.11 -9.53
C PRO A 109 2.40 13.08 -10.49
N GLU A 110 2.63 12.74 -11.76
CA GLU A 110 1.54 12.68 -12.74
C GLU A 110 0.52 11.58 -12.41
N ALA A 111 1.00 10.38 -12.11
CA ALA A 111 0.12 9.27 -11.74
C ALA A 111 -0.59 9.53 -10.41
N GLU A 112 0.10 10.15 -9.46
CA GLU A 112 -0.48 10.53 -8.17
C GLU A 112 -1.64 11.51 -8.37
N LYS A 113 -1.50 12.49 -9.26
CA LYS A 113 -2.58 13.44 -9.56
C LYS A 113 -3.79 12.75 -10.16
N ARG A 114 -3.59 11.75 -11.02
CA ARG A 114 -4.70 10.99 -11.59
C ARG A 114 -5.48 10.24 -10.51
N ALA A 115 -4.76 9.64 -9.57
CA ALA A 115 -5.39 8.93 -8.46
C ALA A 115 -6.16 9.91 -7.56
N GLU A 116 -5.56 11.06 -7.24
CA GLU A 116 -6.20 12.10 -6.44
C GLU A 116 -7.45 12.66 -7.12
N ALA A 117 -7.40 12.84 -8.44
CA ALA A 117 -8.55 13.31 -9.21
C ALA A 117 -9.73 12.33 -9.14
N ALA A 118 -9.46 11.06 -8.92
CA ALA A 118 -10.48 10.03 -8.76
C ALA A 118 -10.96 9.89 -7.30
N GLY A 119 -10.49 10.74 -6.40
CA GLY A 119 -10.91 10.74 -4.99
C GLY A 119 -10.06 9.89 -4.06
N ILE A 120 -8.94 9.35 -4.54
CA ILE A 120 -8.06 8.52 -3.73
C ILE A 120 -7.11 9.43 -2.93
N LYS A 121 -6.93 9.13 -1.62
CA LYS A 121 -5.89 9.77 -0.82
C LYS A 121 -4.56 9.15 -1.20
N VAL A 122 -3.60 9.98 -1.62
CA VAL A 122 -2.26 9.50 -1.99
C VAL A 122 -1.23 10.00 -0.99
N ILE A 123 -0.49 9.07 -0.39
CA ILE A 123 0.69 9.37 0.40
C ILE A 123 1.88 8.82 -0.37
N SER A 124 2.89 9.62 -0.63
CA SER A 124 4.02 9.18 -1.42
C SER A 124 5.34 9.47 -0.73
N ASN A 125 6.34 8.62 -1.02
CA ASN A 125 7.70 8.78 -0.51
C ASN A 125 7.75 8.78 1.01
N ARG A 126 6.98 7.89 1.66
CA ARG A 126 6.98 7.76 3.12
C ARG A 126 7.00 6.31 3.54
N CYS A 127 7.79 6.00 4.56
CA CYS A 127 7.83 4.67 5.15
C CYS A 127 6.68 4.52 6.15
N LEU A 128 5.86 3.50 5.96
CA LEU A 128 4.68 3.27 6.80
C LEU A 128 5.07 3.08 8.27
N ILE A 129 6.17 2.38 8.55
CA ILE A 129 6.64 2.17 9.93
C ILE A 129 7.00 3.50 10.58
N ILE A 130 7.75 4.35 9.85
CA ILE A 130 8.19 5.66 10.39
C ILE A 130 6.97 6.52 10.72
N GLU A 131 6.00 6.57 9.81
CA GLU A 131 4.79 7.37 10.04
C GLU A 131 3.95 6.80 11.18
N TYR A 132 3.82 5.48 11.25
CA TYR A 132 3.07 4.81 12.32
C TYR A 132 3.67 5.12 13.70
N LYS A 133 5.00 5.04 13.82
CA LYS A 133 5.69 5.28 15.09
C LYS A 133 5.57 6.70 15.61
N LYS A 134 5.23 7.67 14.76
CA LYS A 134 5.01 9.05 15.21
C LYS A 134 3.80 9.17 16.13
N TRP A 135 2.83 8.27 16.01
CA TRP A 135 1.53 8.39 16.67
C TRP A 135 1.20 7.22 17.59
N PHE A 136 1.90 6.12 17.42
CA PHE A 136 1.65 4.87 18.12
C PHE A 136 2.95 4.22 18.57
#